data_4fcd28b21f372452c89702d131e23422
#
_entry.id   4fcd28b21f372452c89702d131e23422
#
_cell.length_a   1.000
_cell.length_b   1.000
_cell.length_c   1.000
_cell.angle_alpha   90.00
_cell.angle_beta   90.00
_cell.angle_gamma   90.00
#
_symmetry.space_group_name_H-M   'P 1'
#
loop_
_entity.id
_entity.type
_entity.pdbx_description
1 polymer ?
#
loop_
_entity_poly.entity_id
_entity_poly.type
_entity_poly.pdbx_seq_one_letter_code
_entity_poly.pdbx_strand_id
1 'polypeptide(L)'
;MLSTDILIRTMKRLLFIFTLLFCSYVVKAQENAQAYNQVIKTLGIPKNKIDKDLYTEKVLPYDTHKFVMVFPIRKGNDENEATFDLYVVVYDFLQQRITQSYKGIDEYYSDAVELRELSIDTAKFILTEGIRAFGIRAFYRNNSKVNPYSEETFSLFLPENTSLKKILHQYQLSTYNGEWNYNCEGSWSDERNSMFIMDSKKTNGYFNIKDKQTFIKKATDKNCDDKVVEKSTKTVFLKYNGKEYKEE
;
A
#
# COMPACT_ATOMS: atom_id res chain seq x y z
N MET A 1 54.56 -6.41 -15.40
CA MET A 1 53.84 -7.70 -15.59
C MET A 1 52.94 -8.11 -14.41
N LEU A 2 53.28 -7.83 -13.17
CA LEU A 2 52.40 -8.18 -12.00
C LEU A 2 51.06 -7.44 -11.94
N SER A 3 50.99 -6.22 -12.49
CA SER A 3 49.80 -5.36 -12.41
C SER A 3 48.60 -5.82 -13.30
N THR A 4 48.87 -6.37 -14.46
CA THR A 4 47.87 -6.84 -15.42
C THR A 4 47.19 -8.13 -14.97
N ASP A 5 47.90 -9.05 -14.34
CA ASP A 5 47.34 -10.30 -13.83
C ASP A 5 46.39 -10.07 -12.64
N ILE A 6 46.73 -9.12 -11.78
CA ILE A 6 45.86 -8.72 -10.65
C ILE A 6 44.55 -8.10 -11.18
N LEU A 7 44.65 -7.22 -12.17
CA LEU A 7 43.49 -6.58 -12.79
C LEU A 7 42.55 -7.61 -13.45
N ILE A 8 43.10 -8.55 -14.20
CA ILE A 8 42.36 -9.63 -14.85
C ILE A 8 41.65 -10.53 -13.82
N ARG A 9 42.34 -10.89 -12.73
CA ARG A 9 41.71 -11.68 -11.65
C ARG A 9 40.59 -10.95 -10.94
N THR A 10 40.77 -9.64 -10.71
CA THR A 10 39.74 -8.79 -10.10
C THR A 10 38.51 -8.66 -11.01
N MET A 11 38.72 -8.41 -12.30
CA MET A 11 37.64 -8.38 -13.31
C MET A 11 36.87 -9.71 -13.38
N LYS A 12 37.57 -10.85 -13.38
CA LYS A 12 36.91 -12.17 -13.41
C LYS A 12 36.06 -12.41 -12.12
N ARG A 13 36.53 -11.97 -10.95
CA ARG A 13 35.79 -12.06 -9.70
C ARG A 13 34.55 -11.16 -9.72
N LEU A 14 34.67 -9.93 -10.19
CA LEU A 14 33.55 -9.00 -10.36
C LEU A 14 32.51 -9.54 -11.33
N LEU A 15 32.95 -10.08 -12.48
CA LEU A 15 32.07 -10.71 -13.46
C LEU A 15 31.32 -11.90 -12.85
N PHE A 16 32.01 -12.76 -12.09
CA PHE A 16 31.41 -13.91 -11.44
C PHE A 16 30.37 -13.51 -10.40
N ILE A 17 30.65 -12.48 -9.56
CA ILE A 17 29.71 -11.94 -8.59
C ILE A 17 28.48 -11.35 -9.30
N PHE A 18 28.70 -10.60 -10.38
CA PHE A 18 27.60 -10.03 -11.17
C PHE A 18 26.73 -11.09 -11.81
N THR A 19 27.32 -12.16 -12.33
CA THR A 19 26.59 -13.30 -12.89
C THR A 19 25.76 -14.02 -11.82
N LEU A 20 26.30 -14.25 -10.61
CA LEU A 20 25.56 -14.84 -9.50
C LEU A 20 24.38 -13.97 -9.05
N LEU A 21 24.58 -12.67 -8.94
CA LEU A 21 23.51 -11.73 -8.61
C LEU A 21 22.43 -11.73 -9.70
N PHE A 22 22.82 -11.69 -10.97
CA PHE A 22 21.86 -11.75 -12.08
C PHE A 22 21.07 -13.05 -12.10
N CYS A 23 21.71 -14.21 -11.89
CA CYS A 23 21.02 -15.49 -11.78
C CYS A 23 20.00 -15.49 -10.61
N SER A 24 20.34 -14.91 -9.47
CA SER A 24 19.41 -14.85 -8.33
C SER A 24 18.17 -13.99 -8.60
N TYR A 25 18.30 -12.92 -9.37
CA TYR A 25 17.15 -12.09 -9.79
C TYR A 25 16.22 -12.84 -10.76
N VAL A 26 16.81 -13.56 -11.73
CA VAL A 26 16.03 -14.34 -12.71
C VAL A 26 15.23 -15.45 -12.02
N VAL A 27 15.84 -16.17 -11.08
CA VAL A 27 15.16 -17.22 -10.31
C VAL A 27 13.98 -16.66 -9.53
N LYS A 28 14.16 -15.55 -8.79
CA LYS A 28 13.06 -14.91 -8.03
C LYS A 28 11.92 -14.45 -8.93
N ALA A 29 12.22 -13.85 -10.08
CA ALA A 29 11.19 -13.41 -11.01
C ALA A 29 10.37 -14.60 -11.56
N GLN A 30 11.01 -15.73 -11.79
CA GLN A 30 10.33 -16.96 -12.25
C GLN A 30 9.45 -17.58 -11.15
N GLU A 31 9.92 -17.60 -9.90
CA GLU A 31 9.14 -18.07 -8.75
C GLU A 31 7.88 -17.20 -8.53
N ASN A 32 8.00 -15.89 -8.62
CA ASN A 32 6.87 -14.98 -8.50
C ASN A 32 5.84 -15.20 -9.62
N ALA A 33 6.29 -15.38 -10.87
CA ALA A 33 5.40 -15.66 -11.99
C ALA A 33 4.66 -17.02 -11.84
N GLN A 34 5.31 -18.02 -11.29
CA GLN A 34 4.69 -19.33 -10.99
C GLN A 34 3.63 -19.17 -9.90
N ALA A 35 3.96 -18.51 -8.79
CA ALA A 35 3.03 -18.27 -7.70
C ALA A 35 1.82 -17.45 -8.16
N TYR A 36 2.03 -16.40 -8.96
CA TYR A 36 0.96 -15.60 -9.55
C TYR A 36 -0.03 -16.45 -10.34
N ASN A 37 0.46 -17.30 -11.26
CA ASN A 37 -0.39 -18.17 -12.07
C ASN A 37 -1.10 -19.24 -11.23
N GLN A 38 -0.44 -19.78 -10.21
CA GLN A 38 -1.04 -20.75 -9.29
C GLN A 38 -2.18 -20.12 -8.49
N VAL A 39 -1.98 -18.91 -7.94
CA VAL A 39 -3.02 -18.17 -7.18
C VAL A 39 -4.23 -17.91 -8.05
N ILE A 40 -4.04 -17.39 -9.26
CA ILE A 40 -5.13 -17.14 -10.22
C ILE A 40 -5.92 -18.41 -10.48
N LYS A 41 -5.24 -19.52 -10.77
CA LYS A 41 -5.88 -20.81 -11.03
C LYS A 41 -6.64 -21.33 -9.81
N THR A 42 -6.02 -21.29 -8.63
CA THR A 42 -6.61 -21.83 -7.39
C THR A 42 -7.84 -21.08 -6.95
N LEU A 43 -7.83 -19.74 -7.06
CA LEU A 43 -8.94 -18.89 -6.63
C LEU A 43 -9.94 -18.57 -7.75
N GLY A 44 -9.71 -19.06 -8.96
CA GLY A 44 -10.58 -18.79 -10.13
C GLY A 44 -10.62 -17.30 -10.49
N ILE A 45 -9.51 -16.58 -10.32
CA ILE A 45 -9.45 -15.15 -10.62
C ILE A 45 -9.45 -14.93 -12.13
N PRO A 46 -10.38 -14.11 -12.69
CA PRO A 46 -10.44 -13.84 -14.12
C PRO A 46 -9.23 -12.99 -14.57
N LYS A 47 -8.20 -13.66 -15.11
CA LYS A 47 -6.92 -13.05 -15.47
C LYS A 47 -7.05 -11.81 -16.37
N ASN A 48 -8.02 -11.81 -17.30
CA ASN A 48 -8.27 -10.73 -18.23
C ASN A 48 -8.96 -9.50 -17.58
N LYS A 49 -9.45 -9.62 -16.34
CA LYS A 49 -10.07 -8.54 -15.57
C LYS A 49 -9.17 -7.98 -14.48
N ILE A 50 -7.99 -8.58 -14.28
CA ILE A 50 -7.01 -8.03 -13.35
C ILE A 50 -6.50 -6.71 -13.91
N ASP A 51 -6.66 -5.64 -13.13
CA ASP A 51 -6.02 -4.37 -13.42
C ASP A 51 -4.53 -4.47 -13.09
N LYS A 52 -3.69 -4.44 -14.14
CA LYS A 52 -2.25 -4.68 -14.01
C LYS A 52 -1.49 -3.49 -13.42
N ASP A 53 -2.01 -2.29 -13.59
CA ASP A 53 -1.40 -1.07 -13.08
C ASP A 53 -1.63 -0.92 -11.58
N LEU A 54 -2.73 -1.50 -11.08
CA LEU A 54 -3.08 -1.54 -9.66
C LEU A 54 -2.61 -2.82 -8.95
N TYR A 55 -2.19 -3.87 -9.70
CA TYR A 55 -1.65 -5.09 -9.10
C TYR A 55 -0.38 -4.79 -8.31
N THR A 56 -0.28 -5.32 -7.10
CA THR A 56 0.92 -5.16 -6.27
C THR A 56 1.23 -6.44 -5.49
N GLU A 57 2.52 -6.67 -5.25
CA GLU A 57 3.01 -7.76 -4.42
C GLU A 57 4.17 -7.32 -3.54
N LYS A 58 4.31 -7.90 -2.36
CA LYS A 58 5.39 -7.58 -1.44
C LYS A 58 5.72 -8.72 -0.51
N VAL A 59 7.01 -9.02 -0.35
CA VAL A 59 7.51 -9.97 0.65
C VAL A 59 7.27 -9.42 2.05
N LEU A 60 6.82 -10.28 2.98
CA LEU A 60 6.66 -9.92 4.37
C LEU A 60 8.04 -9.85 5.05
N PRO A 61 8.50 -8.70 5.54
CA PRO A 61 9.85 -8.55 6.07
C PRO A 61 10.09 -9.32 7.38
N TYR A 62 9.04 -9.83 8.01
CA TYR A 62 9.08 -10.62 9.24
C TYR A 62 8.85 -12.12 9.02
N ASP A 63 8.55 -12.51 7.78
CA ASP A 63 8.45 -13.90 7.32
C ASP A 63 8.78 -13.93 5.83
N THR A 64 10.09 -13.95 5.52
CA THR A 64 10.60 -13.77 4.15
C THR A 64 10.26 -14.92 3.20
N HIS A 65 9.67 -16.00 3.71
CA HIS A 65 9.13 -17.09 2.89
C HIS A 65 7.70 -16.80 2.41
N LYS A 66 7.08 -15.76 2.93
CA LYS A 66 5.73 -15.33 2.56
C LYS A 66 5.71 -13.98 1.87
N PHE A 67 4.81 -13.84 0.94
CA PHE A 67 4.52 -12.56 0.32
C PHE A 67 3.01 -12.36 0.16
N VAL A 68 2.64 -11.10 0.17
CA VAL A 68 1.27 -10.65 -0.07
C VAL A 68 1.12 -10.31 -1.54
N MET A 69 0.03 -10.74 -2.15
CA MET A 69 -0.37 -10.39 -3.51
C MET A 69 -1.75 -9.74 -3.45
N VAL A 70 -1.93 -8.65 -4.17
CA VAL A 70 -3.19 -7.91 -4.24
C VAL A 70 -3.66 -7.85 -5.68
N PHE A 71 -4.81 -8.45 -5.95
CA PHE A 71 -5.41 -8.53 -7.28
C PHE A 71 -6.69 -7.67 -7.34
N PRO A 72 -6.63 -6.47 -7.89
CA PRO A 72 -7.82 -5.67 -8.17
C PRO A 72 -8.47 -6.18 -9.46
N ILE A 73 -9.76 -6.52 -9.37
CA ILE A 73 -10.54 -7.04 -10.48
C ILE A 73 -11.51 -5.96 -10.94
N ARG A 74 -11.21 -5.36 -12.08
CA ARG A 74 -12.03 -4.30 -12.67
C ARG A 74 -13.38 -4.83 -13.10
N LYS A 75 -14.44 -4.13 -12.71
CA LYS A 75 -15.84 -4.37 -13.11
C LYS A 75 -16.34 -3.19 -13.95
N GLY A 76 -17.25 -3.50 -14.86
CA GLY A 76 -17.74 -2.50 -15.81
C GLY A 76 -16.80 -2.33 -17.01
N ASN A 77 -17.31 -1.62 -18.02
CA ASN A 77 -16.60 -1.31 -19.25
C ASN A 77 -16.53 0.21 -19.48
N ASP A 78 -16.91 1.02 -18.49
CA ASP A 78 -16.83 2.47 -18.59
C ASP A 78 -15.35 2.90 -18.39
N GLU A 79 -14.90 3.82 -19.25
CA GLU A 79 -13.54 4.36 -19.16
C GLU A 79 -13.40 5.39 -18.02
N ASN A 80 -14.53 6.03 -17.63
CA ASN A 80 -14.55 7.09 -16.63
C ASN A 80 -14.88 6.60 -15.22
N GLU A 81 -15.53 5.42 -15.12
CA GLU A 81 -15.93 4.85 -13.85
C GLU A 81 -15.54 3.38 -13.77
N ALA A 82 -15.04 2.96 -12.62
CA ALA A 82 -14.72 1.57 -12.37
C ALA A 82 -14.99 1.19 -10.91
N THR A 83 -15.57 0.00 -10.74
CA THR A 83 -15.64 -0.67 -9.44
C THR A 83 -14.67 -1.84 -9.45
N PHE A 84 -14.03 -2.10 -8.32
CA PHE A 84 -13.06 -3.17 -8.20
C PHE A 84 -13.43 -4.14 -7.09
N ASP A 85 -13.53 -5.43 -7.44
CA ASP A 85 -13.39 -6.48 -6.44
C ASP A 85 -11.91 -6.64 -6.09
N LEU A 86 -11.62 -7.08 -4.86
CA LEU A 86 -10.26 -7.24 -4.39
C LEU A 86 -10.00 -8.66 -3.91
N TYR A 87 -8.93 -9.29 -4.41
CA TYR A 87 -8.38 -10.47 -3.77
C TYR A 87 -7.06 -10.09 -3.11
N VAL A 88 -6.91 -10.42 -1.82
CA VAL A 88 -5.67 -10.29 -1.06
C VAL A 88 -5.25 -11.68 -0.65
N VAL A 89 -4.03 -12.04 -0.96
CA VAL A 89 -3.52 -13.42 -0.80
C VAL A 89 -2.18 -13.39 -0.10
N VAL A 90 -1.99 -14.22 0.90
CA VAL A 90 -0.67 -14.56 1.45
C VAL A 90 -0.26 -15.91 0.89
N TYR A 91 0.85 -15.93 0.16
CA TYR A 91 1.42 -17.13 -0.44
C TYR A 91 2.73 -17.48 0.25
N ASP A 92 2.92 -18.77 0.51
CA ASP A 92 4.15 -19.31 1.11
C ASP A 92 4.98 -20.02 0.04
N PHE A 93 6.19 -19.52 -0.22
CA PHE A 93 7.10 -20.08 -1.23
C PHE A 93 7.63 -21.45 -0.86
N LEU A 94 7.89 -21.71 0.43
CA LEU A 94 8.40 -23.02 0.86
C LEU A 94 7.36 -24.11 0.71
N GLN A 95 6.11 -23.76 1.06
CA GLN A 95 4.98 -24.68 0.98
C GLN A 95 4.31 -24.67 -0.40
N GLN A 96 4.68 -23.73 -1.26
CA GLN A 96 4.12 -23.52 -2.60
C GLN A 96 2.58 -23.47 -2.59
N ARG A 97 2.00 -22.75 -1.62
CA ARG A 97 0.54 -22.67 -1.46
C ARG A 97 0.07 -21.33 -0.89
N ILE A 98 -1.19 -21.05 -1.12
CA ILE A 98 -1.92 -19.99 -0.44
C ILE A 98 -2.08 -20.38 1.03
N THR A 99 -1.66 -19.53 1.96
CA THR A 99 -1.86 -19.74 3.39
C THR A 99 -3.08 -19.00 3.89
N GLN A 100 -3.30 -17.77 3.43
CA GLN A 100 -4.49 -16.98 3.77
C GLN A 100 -5.00 -16.23 2.53
N SER A 101 -6.31 -15.97 2.49
CA SER A 101 -6.90 -15.14 1.46
C SER A 101 -8.09 -14.32 1.97
N TYR A 102 -8.36 -13.23 1.28
CA TYR A 102 -9.53 -12.36 1.44
C TYR A 102 -10.11 -12.08 0.07
N LYS A 103 -11.45 -11.97 -0.01
CA LYS A 103 -12.17 -11.49 -1.17
C LYS A 103 -13.12 -10.39 -0.75
N GLY A 104 -12.90 -9.17 -1.24
CA GLY A 104 -13.82 -8.04 -1.13
C GLY A 104 -14.60 -7.86 -2.42
N ILE A 105 -15.90 -7.63 -2.30
CA ILE A 105 -16.78 -7.31 -3.42
C ILE A 105 -17.00 -5.81 -3.40
N ASP A 106 -16.91 -5.15 -4.57
CA ASP A 106 -17.06 -3.70 -4.72
C ASP A 106 -16.18 -2.92 -3.70
N GLU A 107 -14.94 -3.39 -3.56
CA GLU A 107 -14.02 -2.93 -2.52
C GLU A 107 -13.55 -1.50 -2.76
N TYR A 108 -13.31 -1.15 -4.03
CA TYR A 108 -12.89 0.19 -4.43
C TYR A 108 -13.75 0.71 -5.57
N TYR A 109 -13.96 2.01 -5.57
CA TYR A 109 -14.63 2.73 -6.65
C TYR A 109 -13.70 3.84 -7.15
N SER A 110 -13.70 4.06 -8.46
CA SER A 110 -12.88 5.05 -9.15
C SER A 110 -13.75 5.78 -10.15
N ASP A 111 -13.77 7.10 -10.06
CA ASP A 111 -14.51 8.01 -10.97
C ASP A 111 -13.61 9.18 -11.38
N ALA A 112 -14.09 10.42 -11.32
CA ALA A 112 -13.31 11.63 -11.54
C ALA A 112 -12.12 11.77 -10.55
N VAL A 113 -12.20 11.10 -9.38
CA VAL A 113 -11.10 10.89 -8.44
C VAL A 113 -10.63 9.45 -8.59
N GLU A 114 -9.67 9.26 -9.48
CA GLU A 114 -9.25 7.94 -9.93
C GLU A 114 -8.40 7.21 -8.88
N LEU A 115 -8.66 5.91 -8.69
CA LEU A 115 -7.76 5.01 -7.98
C LEU A 115 -6.49 4.83 -8.83
N ARG A 116 -5.36 5.33 -8.34
CA ARG A 116 -4.07 5.38 -9.05
C ARG A 116 -3.08 4.34 -8.61
N GLU A 117 -3.16 3.93 -7.36
CA GLU A 117 -2.18 3.01 -6.79
C GLU A 117 -2.79 2.20 -5.66
N LEU A 118 -2.43 0.91 -5.61
CA LEU A 118 -2.54 0.06 -4.43
C LEU A 118 -1.15 -0.31 -3.96
N SER A 119 -0.87 -0.15 -2.68
CA SER A 119 0.42 -0.53 -2.11
C SER A 119 0.26 -1.31 -0.80
N ILE A 120 1.25 -2.19 -0.51
CA ILE A 120 1.25 -3.04 0.67
C ILE A 120 2.13 -2.41 1.74
N ASP A 121 1.53 -2.08 2.88
CA ASP A 121 2.21 -1.54 4.04
C ASP A 121 2.53 -2.66 5.04
N THR A 122 3.82 -2.94 5.19
CA THR A 122 4.34 -3.96 6.11
C THR A 122 4.96 -3.36 7.39
N ALA A 123 4.53 -2.17 7.79
CA ALA A 123 4.94 -1.58 9.05
C ALA A 123 4.61 -2.50 10.25
N LYS A 124 5.16 -2.19 11.43
CA LYS A 124 5.03 -3.05 12.61
C LYS A 124 3.66 -2.90 13.29
N PHE A 125 2.59 -3.33 12.60
CA PHE A 125 1.24 -3.40 13.19
C PHE A 125 1.12 -4.64 14.08
N ILE A 126 1.74 -4.60 15.26
CA ILE A 126 1.68 -5.68 16.25
C ILE A 126 0.42 -5.48 17.08
N LEU A 127 -0.58 -6.32 16.88
CA LEU A 127 -1.89 -6.19 17.55
C LEU A 127 -1.86 -6.75 18.97
N THR A 128 -1.09 -7.81 19.16
CA THR A 128 -0.78 -8.41 20.46
C THR A 128 0.47 -9.27 20.28
N GLU A 129 0.95 -9.90 21.35
CA GLU A 129 2.12 -10.78 21.28
C GLU A 129 1.92 -11.89 20.25
N GLY A 130 2.88 -12.02 19.32
CA GLY A 130 2.85 -13.03 18.25
C GLY A 130 1.86 -12.74 17.11
N ILE A 131 1.02 -11.69 17.18
CA ILE A 131 0.04 -11.37 16.14
C ILE A 131 0.40 -10.05 15.47
N ARG A 132 0.74 -10.13 14.19
CA ARG A 132 1.08 -8.97 13.35
C ARG A 132 0.17 -8.91 12.13
N ALA A 133 -0.40 -7.74 11.90
CA ALA A 133 -1.17 -7.39 10.72
C ALA A 133 -0.30 -6.71 9.66
N PHE A 134 -0.84 -6.56 8.46
CA PHE A 134 -0.29 -5.73 7.38
C PHE A 134 -1.40 -4.86 6.79
N GLY A 135 -1.01 -3.77 6.12
CA GLY A 135 -1.94 -2.82 5.53
C GLY A 135 -1.98 -2.87 4.02
N ILE A 136 -3.08 -2.38 3.45
CA ILE A 136 -3.18 -1.99 2.05
C ILE A 136 -3.55 -0.52 2.01
N ARG A 137 -2.78 0.26 1.26
CA ARG A 137 -3.03 1.67 0.96
C ARG A 137 -3.64 1.78 -0.42
N ALA A 138 -4.64 2.62 -0.55
CA ALA A 138 -5.24 2.97 -1.83
C ALA A 138 -5.11 4.48 -2.03
N PHE A 139 -4.39 4.89 -3.06
CA PHE A 139 -4.16 6.28 -3.41
C PHE A 139 -5.07 6.70 -4.55
N TYR A 140 -5.75 7.80 -4.35
CA TYR A 140 -6.67 8.41 -5.30
C TYR A 140 -6.23 9.81 -5.68
N ARG A 141 -6.48 10.20 -6.91
CA ARG A 141 -6.17 11.54 -7.40
C ARG A 141 -7.08 11.91 -8.58
N ASN A 142 -7.52 13.17 -8.62
CA ASN A 142 -8.13 13.74 -9.82
C ASN A 142 -7.07 14.28 -10.81
N ASN A 143 -7.51 14.61 -12.02
CA ASN A 143 -6.66 15.18 -13.07
C ASN A 143 -6.74 16.72 -13.16
N SER A 144 -7.48 17.37 -12.26
CA SER A 144 -7.65 18.83 -12.28
C SER A 144 -6.35 19.53 -11.90
N LYS A 145 -5.92 20.48 -12.72
CA LYS A 145 -4.81 21.38 -12.41
C LYS A 145 -5.25 22.61 -11.61
N VAL A 146 -6.53 22.97 -11.73
CA VAL A 146 -7.09 24.14 -11.04
C VAL A 146 -7.59 23.77 -9.66
N ASN A 147 -8.27 22.61 -9.54
CA ASN A 147 -8.78 22.08 -8.27
C ASN A 147 -8.15 20.71 -8.02
N PRO A 148 -6.83 20.62 -7.72
CA PRO A 148 -6.19 19.35 -7.46
C PRO A 148 -6.71 18.74 -6.16
N TYR A 149 -7.03 17.45 -6.24
CA TYR A 149 -7.45 16.63 -5.10
C TYR A 149 -6.71 15.31 -5.10
N SER A 150 -6.30 14.87 -3.92
CA SER A 150 -5.85 13.49 -3.70
C SER A 150 -6.18 13.02 -2.30
N GLU A 151 -6.33 11.72 -2.15
CA GLU A 151 -6.46 11.07 -0.84
C GLU A 151 -5.75 9.72 -0.82
N GLU A 152 -5.33 9.30 0.36
CA GLU A 152 -4.87 7.96 0.62
C GLU A 152 -5.72 7.33 1.72
N THR A 153 -6.27 6.15 1.44
CA THR A 153 -6.99 5.34 2.42
C THR A 153 -6.17 4.11 2.82
N PHE A 154 -6.48 3.55 3.99
CA PHE A 154 -5.76 2.44 4.57
C PHE A 154 -6.70 1.38 5.12
N SER A 155 -6.49 0.14 4.74
CA SER A 155 -7.16 -1.03 5.30
C SER A 155 -6.15 -1.93 5.98
N LEU A 156 -6.48 -2.44 7.19
CA LEU A 156 -5.61 -3.34 7.96
C LEU A 156 -6.14 -4.76 7.91
N PHE A 157 -5.26 -5.71 7.57
CA PHE A 157 -5.57 -7.12 7.41
C PHE A 157 -4.85 -7.96 8.47
N LEU A 158 -5.63 -8.74 9.19
CA LEU A 158 -5.19 -9.69 10.20
C LEU A 158 -5.19 -11.10 9.61
N PRO A 159 -4.05 -11.82 9.55
CA PRO A 159 -4.03 -13.23 9.22
C PRO A 159 -4.70 -14.07 10.31
N GLU A 160 -5.74 -14.83 9.94
CA GLU A 160 -6.46 -15.78 10.82
C GLU A 160 -6.60 -17.13 10.12
N ASN A 161 -5.97 -18.18 10.66
CA ASN A 161 -6.00 -19.53 10.08
C ASN A 161 -5.74 -19.53 8.56
N THR A 162 -6.77 -19.75 7.74
CA THR A 162 -6.71 -19.77 6.26
C THR A 162 -7.31 -18.52 5.60
N SER A 163 -7.76 -17.54 6.39
CA SER A 163 -8.39 -16.32 5.92
C SER A 163 -7.62 -15.07 6.34
N LEU A 164 -7.89 -13.97 5.67
CA LEU A 164 -7.52 -12.63 6.10
C LEU A 164 -8.79 -11.92 6.57
N LYS A 165 -8.76 -11.40 7.78
CA LYS A 165 -9.82 -10.55 8.31
C LYS A 165 -9.45 -9.09 8.13
N LYS A 166 -10.28 -8.32 7.45
CA LYS A 166 -10.12 -6.87 7.37
C LYS A 166 -10.66 -6.25 8.66
N ILE A 167 -9.77 -5.65 9.46
CA ILE A 167 -10.05 -5.13 10.81
C ILE A 167 -9.97 -3.60 10.91
N LEU A 168 -9.57 -2.93 9.86
CA LEU A 168 -9.73 -1.50 9.65
C LEU A 168 -10.10 -1.29 8.18
N HIS A 169 -11.12 -0.48 7.92
CA HIS A 169 -11.73 -0.35 6.60
C HIS A 169 -11.49 1.05 6.04
N GLN A 170 -10.68 1.17 5.00
CA GLN A 170 -10.45 2.39 4.21
C GLN A 170 -10.38 3.67 5.06
N TYR A 171 -9.62 3.60 6.16
CA TYR A 171 -9.38 4.75 7.02
C TYR A 171 -8.57 5.80 6.25
N GLN A 172 -9.04 7.03 6.22
CA GLN A 172 -8.39 8.10 5.49
C GLN A 172 -7.08 8.50 6.19
N LEU A 173 -5.92 8.23 5.54
CA LEU A 173 -4.59 8.58 6.04
C LEU A 173 -4.15 9.97 5.64
N SER A 174 -4.44 10.38 4.42
CA SER A 174 -4.10 11.71 3.96
C SER A 174 -5.14 12.25 3.01
N THR A 175 -5.24 13.57 2.97
CA THR A 175 -5.97 14.32 1.94
C THR A 175 -5.15 15.54 1.54
N TYR A 176 -5.24 15.88 0.29
CA TYR A 176 -4.80 17.14 -0.27
C TYR A 176 -5.97 17.72 -1.07
N ASN A 177 -6.30 18.97 -0.83
CA ASN A 177 -7.30 19.72 -1.57
C ASN A 177 -6.76 21.11 -1.84
N GLY A 178 -6.94 21.65 -3.03
CA GLY A 178 -6.41 22.95 -3.38
C GLY A 178 -7.18 23.65 -4.50
N GLU A 179 -6.93 24.92 -4.63
CA GLU A 179 -7.38 25.75 -5.75
C GLU A 179 -6.21 26.60 -6.26
N TRP A 180 -5.94 26.50 -7.54
CA TRP A 180 -4.83 27.18 -8.20
C TRP A 180 -5.32 28.21 -9.22
N ASN A 181 -4.89 29.46 -9.04
CA ASN A 181 -5.09 30.53 -9.98
C ASN A 181 -3.84 30.74 -10.84
N TYR A 182 -4.01 31.08 -12.11
CA TYR A 182 -2.90 31.26 -13.04
C TYR A 182 -1.89 32.36 -12.65
N ASN A 183 -2.34 33.36 -11.89
CA ASN A 183 -1.50 34.42 -11.36
C ASN A 183 -1.00 34.13 -9.94
N CYS A 184 -1.20 32.93 -9.43
CA CYS A 184 -0.85 32.43 -8.10
C CYS A 184 -1.60 33.10 -6.95
N GLU A 185 -1.97 34.38 -7.07
CA GLU A 185 -2.64 35.11 -6.00
C GLU A 185 -4.02 34.54 -5.70
N GLY A 186 -4.27 34.26 -4.42
CA GLY A 186 -5.51 33.63 -3.94
C GLY A 186 -5.54 32.10 -4.10
N SER A 187 -4.45 31.47 -4.58
CA SER A 187 -4.32 30.02 -4.54
C SER A 187 -4.14 29.54 -3.11
N TRP A 188 -4.66 28.36 -2.83
CA TRP A 188 -4.60 27.78 -1.49
C TRP A 188 -4.52 26.24 -1.55
N SER A 189 -4.08 25.63 -0.45
CA SER A 189 -4.21 24.19 -0.24
C SER A 189 -4.48 23.86 1.23
N ASP A 190 -5.26 22.79 1.43
CA ASP A 190 -5.50 22.13 2.71
C ASP A 190 -4.95 20.71 2.65
N GLU A 191 -4.13 20.37 3.63
CA GLU A 191 -3.51 19.05 3.75
C GLU A 191 -3.86 18.42 5.10
N ARG A 192 -4.21 17.15 5.09
CA ARG A 192 -4.28 16.30 6.29
C ARG A 192 -3.34 15.12 6.11
N ASN A 193 -2.55 14.82 7.15
CA ASN A 193 -1.67 13.68 7.17
C ASN A 193 -1.78 12.95 8.50
N SER A 194 -1.92 11.64 8.48
CA SER A 194 -2.01 10.74 9.62
C SER A 194 -0.74 9.93 9.78
N MET A 195 -0.32 9.73 11.04
CA MET A 195 0.76 8.83 11.41
C MET A 195 0.27 7.84 12.46
N PHE A 196 0.25 6.56 12.11
CA PHE A 196 -0.13 5.48 13.02
C PHE A 196 1.02 5.07 13.92
N ILE A 197 0.74 4.95 15.20
CA ILE A 197 1.65 4.48 16.25
C ILE A 197 0.88 3.44 17.07
N MET A 198 1.45 2.26 17.24
CA MET A 198 0.86 1.27 18.16
C MET A 198 0.95 1.79 19.59
N ASP A 199 -0.19 1.86 20.28
CA ASP A 199 -0.27 2.27 21.69
C ASP A 199 0.15 1.11 22.61
N SER A 200 0.49 1.42 23.84
CA SER A 200 0.71 0.39 24.89
C SER A 200 -0.57 -0.16 25.51
N LYS A 201 -1.69 0.58 25.36
CA LYS A 201 -3.00 0.17 25.89
C LYS A 201 -3.71 -0.75 24.92
N LYS A 202 -4.44 -1.71 25.47
CA LYS A 202 -5.26 -2.68 24.72
C LYS A 202 -6.75 -2.43 24.95
N THR A 203 -7.54 -2.70 23.92
CA THR A 203 -8.99 -2.80 23.98
C THR A 203 -9.39 -4.12 23.33
N ASN A 204 -10.21 -4.92 24.00
CA ASN A 204 -10.63 -6.26 23.55
C ASN A 204 -9.45 -7.15 23.08
N GLY A 205 -8.33 -7.11 23.83
CA GLY A 205 -7.17 -7.97 23.60
C GLY A 205 -6.14 -7.43 22.60
N TYR A 206 -6.44 -6.40 21.82
CA TYR A 206 -5.53 -5.80 20.84
C TYR A 206 -5.06 -4.41 21.27
N PHE A 207 -3.81 -4.09 20.96
CA PHE A 207 -3.26 -2.76 21.16
C PHE A 207 -4.03 -1.72 20.34
N ASN A 208 -4.33 -0.58 20.97
CA ASN A 208 -4.94 0.55 20.29
C ASN A 208 -3.95 1.13 19.25
N ILE A 209 -4.49 1.76 18.23
CA ILE A 209 -3.71 2.52 17.25
C ILE A 209 -3.91 3.99 17.57
N LYS A 210 -2.82 4.70 17.87
CA LYS A 210 -2.81 6.15 18.01
C LYS A 210 -2.57 6.76 16.63
N ASP A 211 -3.52 7.53 16.13
CA ASP A 211 -3.37 8.32 14.93
C ASP A 211 -3.02 9.76 15.30
N LYS A 212 -1.80 10.18 14.93
CA LYS A 212 -1.37 11.59 15.02
C LYS A 212 -1.66 12.26 13.70
N GLN A 213 -2.68 13.11 13.71
CA GLN A 213 -3.12 13.88 12.54
C GLN A 213 -2.46 15.25 12.55
N THR A 214 -1.95 15.67 11.39
CA THR A 214 -1.44 17.01 11.15
C THR A 214 -2.28 17.65 10.06
N PHE A 215 -2.76 18.85 10.30
CA PHE A 215 -3.52 19.67 9.37
C PHE A 215 -2.69 20.89 9.02
N ILE A 216 -2.55 21.20 7.72
CA ILE A 216 -1.77 22.32 7.22
C ILE A 216 -2.58 23.04 6.17
N LYS A 217 -2.80 24.36 6.37
CA LYS A 217 -3.34 25.23 5.32
C LYS A 217 -2.23 26.11 4.79
N LYS A 218 -2.19 26.26 3.49
CA LYS A 218 -1.26 27.11 2.77
C LYS A 218 -2.03 28.12 1.92
N ALA A 219 -1.48 29.30 1.79
CA ALA A 219 -1.89 30.29 0.81
C ALA A 219 -0.68 30.64 -0.06
N THR A 220 -0.90 30.84 -1.34
CA THR A 220 0.15 31.17 -2.30
C THR A 220 0.11 32.69 -2.56
N ASP A 221 1.25 33.35 -2.48
CA ASP A 221 1.36 34.77 -2.74
C ASP A 221 1.56 35.07 -4.24
N LYS A 222 1.61 36.35 -4.59
CA LYS A 222 1.80 36.83 -5.98
C LYS A 222 3.13 36.41 -6.64
N ASN A 223 4.10 35.95 -5.86
CA ASN A 223 5.37 35.43 -6.37
C ASN A 223 5.32 33.89 -6.58
N CYS A 224 4.15 33.25 -6.39
CA CYS A 224 3.94 31.82 -6.41
C CYS A 224 4.64 31.05 -5.25
N ASP A 225 4.91 31.74 -4.13
CA ASP A 225 5.49 31.13 -2.95
C ASP A 225 4.39 30.68 -2.00
N ASP A 226 4.40 29.39 -1.63
CA ASP A 226 3.48 28.83 -0.65
C ASP A 226 3.88 29.22 0.78
N LYS A 227 2.91 29.74 1.53
CA LYS A 227 3.07 30.08 2.94
C LYS A 227 2.09 29.30 3.79
N VAL A 228 2.59 28.65 4.84
CA VAL A 228 1.73 28.01 5.84
C VAL A 228 0.99 29.12 6.62
N VAL A 229 -0.33 29.16 6.49
CA VAL A 229 -1.21 30.12 7.19
C VAL A 229 -1.81 29.53 8.46
N GLU A 230 -1.96 28.21 8.50
CA GLU A 230 -2.45 27.50 9.68
C GLU A 230 -1.80 26.12 9.77
N LYS A 231 -1.41 25.71 10.99
CA LYS A 231 -0.97 24.36 11.26
C LYS A 231 -1.49 23.91 12.61
N SER A 232 -2.15 22.75 12.64
CA SER A 232 -2.67 22.16 13.86
C SER A 232 -2.42 20.66 13.90
N THR A 233 -2.54 20.06 15.08
CA THR A 233 -2.40 18.62 15.27
C THR A 233 -3.53 18.11 16.15
N LYS A 234 -3.99 16.89 15.85
CA LYS A 234 -4.97 16.15 16.65
C LYS A 234 -4.47 14.76 16.89
N THR A 235 -4.75 14.17 18.03
CA THR A 235 -4.50 12.75 18.29
C THR A 235 -5.84 12.04 18.47
N VAL A 236 -6.02 10.98 17.72
CA VAL A 236 -7.21 10.12 17.75
C VAL A 236 -6.78 8.70 18.12
N PHE A 237 -7.64 7.95 18.79
CA PHE A 237 -7.39 6.56 19.11
C PHE A 237 -8.36 5.67 18.35
N LEU A 238 -7.80 4.73 17.60
CA LEU A 238 -8.58 3.64 17.02
C LEU A 238 -8.53 2.48 17.98
N LYS A 239 -9.71 2.03 18.46
CA LYS A 239 -9.86 0.95 19.42
C LYS A 239 -10.56 -0.24 18.78
N TYR A 240 -10.10 -1.43 19.10
CA TYR A 240 -10.69 -2.66 18.57
C TYR A 240 -11.98 -2.99 19.36
N ASN A 241 -13.11 -3.06 18.65
CA ASN A 241 -14.42 -3.30 19.28
C ASN A 241 -14.81 -4.80 19.37
N GLY A 242 -13.87 -5.72 19.08
CA GLY A 242 -14.10 -7.16 18.95
C GLY A 242 -14.31 -7.64 17.53
N LYS A 243 -14.60 -6.72 16.60
CA LYS A 243 -14.79 -6.99 15.17
C LYS A 243 -13.80 -6.23 14.31
N GLU A 244 -13.64 -4.93 14.57
CA GLU A 244 -12.82 -4.01 13.79
C GLU A 244 -12.32 -2.85 14.66
N TYR A 245 -11.32 -2.10 14.16
CA TYR A 245 -10.90 -0.85 14.77
C TYR A 245 -11.85 0.30 14.38
N LYS A 246 -12.24 1.10 15.38
CA LYS A 246 -13.06 2.30 15.22
C LYS A 246 -12.44 3.48 15.98
N GLU A 247 -12.68 4.68 15.49
CA GLU A 247 -12.37 5.93 16.19
C GLU A 247 -13.28 6.09 17.40
N GLU A 248 -12.67 6.45 18.54
CA GLU A 248 -13.33 6.83 19.79
C GLU A 248 -12.75 8.14 20.31
#